data_67bcfc0be3eeecb5d4b8e4cded2a31c9
#
_entry.id   67bcfc0be3eeecb5d4b8e4cded2a31c9
#
_cell.length_a   1.000
_cell.length_b   1.000
_cell.length_c   1.000
_cell.angle_alpha   90.00
_cell.angle_beta   90.00
_cell.angle_gamma   90.00
#
_symmetry.space_group_name_H-M   'P 1'
#
loop_
_entity.id
_entity.type
_entity.pdbx_description
1 polymer ?
#
loop_
_entity_poly.entity_id
_entity_poly.type
_entity_poly.pdbx_seq_one_letter_code
_entity_poly.pdbx_strand_id
1 'polypeptide(L)'
;DRRGKPRKDFRDFAELRPEKKDFQNLMTLAMPAKFWTESYSKRSNKTTYDIDSICLHYFLSLNGFCILNQGKGEYTLAHREGCVVSRVFPRDILEFLKKFAIDRNLPREIRNLIVNSPKCAETAYQIMDIKELDFSDCTEQSQDLYFMNAAFRITASRTDKIPLKEFHGTCVWDTNLVKHNVSILPPMFDITHRKDCDGQDKFEIKVLNTDSHFFAYLINSSRIHWRKELEEVWKDNTIPGEEEAYKEQYRYSIDGAMLSNEEKHEQQMNLINKIFAIGYMMHNYKSPSMAWAPFAMDNKIGEVDECNGRSGKSFFFNSLKAFKSIVPLDGRNTRLMENPHVFDQVGDDTDIIFADDCSKYFPMERFYDIITNGMSINKKNKDSFYKEYEDSPKLCFSSNYVPQEFTPSTTGRMIYVVFSDYYHAKADTNDYLEDRSISDDFGGKDIMKGPKYTEEVWNNDLNFFIQALQFYLKMSAMRIKIQPPMDNIMKRKAKDDMGALFEDWAYMYFSKES
;
A
#
# COMPACT_ATOMS: atom_id res chain seq x y z
N ASP A 1 -16.16 31.63 -11.50
CA ASP A 1 -15.92 32.82 -12.33
C ASP A 1 -15.80 32.43 -13.81
N ARG A 2 -15.59 33.40 -14.71
CA ARG A 2 -15.40 33.15 -16.14
C ARG A 2 -14.19 32.25 -16.48
N ARG A 3 -13.34 31.97 -15.50
CA ARG A 3 -12.16 31.08 -15.59
C ARG A 3 -12.38 29.73 -14.88
N GLY A 4 -13.63 29.40 -14.51
CA GLY A 4 -13.96 28.16 -13.82
C GLY A 4 -13.51 28.08 -12.35
N LYS A 5 -12.98 29.17 -11.76
CA LYS A 5 -12.61 29.18 -10.33
C LYS A 5 -13.84 29.34 -9.46
N PRO A 6 -14.04 28.51 -8.43
CA PRO A 6 -15.13 28.68 -7.48
C PRO A 6 -14.99 30.02 -6.72
N ARG A 7 -16.09 30.74 -6.56
CA ARG A 7 -16.18 31.90 -5.71
C ARG A 7 -16.45 31.44 -4.28
N LYS A 8 -15.69 31.95 -3.31
CA LYS A 8 -15.62 31.33 -1.97
C LYS A 8 -16.19 32.20 -0.85
N ASP A 9 -16.28 33.52 -1.04
CA ASP A 9 -16.71 34.43 0.02
C ASP A 9 -17.55 35.62 -0.51
N PHE A 10 -18.01 36.44 0.42
CA PHE A 10 -18.81 37.63 0.11
C PHE A 10 -18.05 38.65 -0.75
N ARG A 11 -16.75 38.75 -0.66
CA ARG A 11 -15.92 39.63 -1.50
C ARG A 11 -15.97 39.18 -2.95
N ASP A 12 -15.85 37.89 -3.18
CA ASP A 12 -15.99 37.29 -4.50
C ASP A 12 -17.38 37.51 -5.10
N PHE A 13 -18.44 37.47 -4.25
CA PHE A 13 -19.81 37.80 -4.67
C PHE A 13 -19.94 39.27 -5.04
N ALA A 14 -19.37 40.17 -4.23
CA ALA A 14 -19.39 41.60 -4.49
C ALA A 14 -18.66 41.99 -5.79
N GLU A 15 -17.59 41.26 -6.15
CA GLU A 15 -16.89 41.47 -7.43
C GLU A 15 -17.74 41.16 -8.66
N LEU A 16 -18.80 40.36 -8.54
CA LEU A 16 -19.78 40.11 -9.61
C LEU A 16 -20.69 41.31 -9.87
N ARG A 17 -20.60 42.37 -9.04
CA ARG A 17 -21.48 43.54 -9.08
C ARG A 17 -22.98 43.15 -9.07
N PRO A 18 -23.41 42.39 -8.04
CA PRO A 18 -24.79 41.90 -7.95
C PRO A 18 -25.77 43.05 -7.81
N GLU A 19 -26.96 42.87 -8.36
CA GLU A 19 -28.08 43.78 -8.16
C GLU A 19 -28.70 43.62 -6.76
N LYS A 20 -29.49 44.59 -6.31
CA LYS A 20 -30.18 44.50 -5.02
C LYS A 20 -31.03 43.23 -4.88
N LYS A 21 -31.64 42.77 -5.98
CA LYS A 21 -32.44 41.55 -6.03
C LYS A 21 -31.60 40.30 -5.76
N ASP A 22 -30.35 40.28 -6.24
CA ASP A 22 -29.43 39.14 -6.02
C ASP A 22 -29.01 39.04 -4.56
N PHE A 23 -28.78 40.18 -3.90
CA PHE A 23 -28.57 40.24 -2.45
C PHE A 23 -29.78 39.74 -1.66
N GLN A 24 -31.00 40.17 -2.05
CA GLN A 24 -32.23 39.69 -1.41
C GLN A 24 -32.41 38.18 -1.56
N ASN A 25 -32.17 37.65 -2.75
CA ASN A 25 -32.20 36.20 -3.01
C ASN A 25 -31.14 35.45 -2.16
N LEU A 26 -29.91 35.98 -2.13
CA LEU A 26 -28.84 35.38 -1.30
C LEU A 26 -29.23 35.37 0.17
N MET A 27 -29.76 36.47 0.69
CA MET A 27 -30.23 36.56 2.09
C MET A 27 -31.39 35.61 2.38
N THR A 28 -32.29 35.41 1.42
CA THR A 28 -33.43 34.48 1.58
C THR A 28 -32.97 33.03 1.60
N LEU A 29 -31.91 32.70 0.84
CA LEU A 29 -31.30 31.35 0.80
C LEU A 29 -30.28 31.10 1.92
N ALA A 30 -29.80 32.18 2.57
CA ALA A 30 -28.78 32.06 3.61
C ALA A 30 -29.38 31.45 4.87
N MET A 31 -28.77 30.35 5.30
CA MET A 31 -29.04 29.77 6.62
C MET A 31 -28.17 30.45 7.69
N PRO A 32 -28.75 30.76 8.88
CA PRO A 32 -27.95 31.38 9.93
C PRO A 32 -26.85 30.44 10.41
N ALA A 33 -25.61 30.92 10.53
CA ALA A 33 -24.51 30.21 11.16
C ALA A 33 -24.75 29.99 12.66
N LYS A 34 -25.73 30.62 13.25
CA LYS A 34 -26.15 30.52 14.65
C LYS A 34 -27.13 29.34 14.78
N PHE A 35 -26.77 28.35 15.53
CA PHE A 35 -27.58 27.13 15.76
C PHE A 35 -28.41 27.18 17.07
N TRP A 36 -28.64 28.37 17.61
CA TRP A 36 -29.47 28.57 18.79
C TRP A 36 -30.41 29.74 18.58
N THR A 37 -31.56 29.67 19.22
CA THR A 37 -32.56 30.74 19.26
C THR A 37 -32.55 31.45 20.61
N GLU A 38 -32.96 32.72 20.62
CA GLU A 38 -33.10 33.55 21.81
C GLU A 38 -34.53 34.03 21.91
N SER A 39 -35.12 33.86 23.07
CA SER A 39 -36.46 34.31 23.41
C SER A 39 -36.44 35.17 24.68
N TYR A 40 -36.86 36.43 24.54
CA TYR A 40 -36.94 37.33 25.67
C TYR A 40 -38.37 37.39 26.22
N SER A 41 -38.54 37.07 27.51
CA SER A 41 -39.82 37.17 28.23
C SER A 41 -39.88 38.47 28.99
N LYS A 42 -40.77 39.39 28.56
CA LYS A 42 -41.03 40.63 29.27
C LYS A 42 -41.57 40.40 30.68
N ARG A 43 -42.31 39.30 30.89
CA ARG A 43 -42.96 38.96 32.18
C ARG A 43 -41.96 38.54 33.26
N SER A 44 -40.91 37.83 32.87
CA SER A 44 -39.84 37.31 33.76
C SER A 44 -38.56 38.12 33.68
N ASN A 45 -38.47 39.11 32.78
CA ASN A 45 -37.26 39.89 32.47
C ASN A 45 -36.02 38.97 32.23
N LYS A 46 -36.25 37.85 31.54
CA LYS A 46 -35.22 36.81 31.34
C LYS A 46 -35.13 36.40 29.87
N THR A 47 -33.90 36.30 29.38
CA THR A 47 -33.61 35.69 28.08
C THR A 47 -33.44 34.19 28.25
N THR A 48 -34.12 33.41 27.46
CA THR A 48 -33.96 31.94 27.35
C THR A 48 -33.37 31.56 25.99
N TYR A 49 -32.59 30.54 25.98
CA TYR A 49 -31.94 30.02 24.80
C TYR A 49 -32.41 28.59 24.53
N ASP A 50 -32.49 28.20 23.25
CA ASP A 50 -32.77 26.82 22.83
C ASP A 50 -31.93 26.48 21.61
N ILE A 51 -31.59 25.21 21.42
CA ILE A 51 -30.87 24.73 20.24
C ILE A 51 -31.86 24.49 19.10
N ASP A 52 -31.57 25.04 17.95
CA ASP A 52 -32.30 24.76 16.69
C ASP A 52 -31.58 23.59 15.98
N SER A 53 -32.24 22.43 15.91
CA SER A 53 -31.64 21.22 15.33
C SER A 53 -31.30 21.35 13.85
N ILE A 54 -32.18 22.04 13.07
CA ILE A 54 -31.93 22.21 11.62
C ILE A 54 -30.71 23.10 11.42
N CYS A 55 -30.64 24.22 12.14
CA CYS A 55 -29.49 25.12 12.10
C CYS A 55 -28.22 24.45 12.62
N LEU A 56 -28.32 23.58 13.63
CA LEU A 56 -27.18 22.80 14.15
C LEU A 56 -26.65 21.83 13.10
N HIS A 57 -27.51 21.06 12.44
CA HIS A 57 -27.08 20.13 11.39
C HIS A 57 -26.46 20.86 10.21
N TYR A 58 -27.06 21.97 9.80
CA TYR A 58 -26.49 22.84 8.75
C TYR A 58 -25.11 23.39 9.16
N PHE A 59 -24.97 23.89 10.39
CA PHE A 59 -23.70 24.36 10.94
C PHE A 59 -22.64 23.28 10.94
N LEU A 60 -22.97 22.06 11.38
CA LEU A 60 -22.06 20.91 11.37
C LEU A 60 -21.67 20.53 9.94
N SER A 61 -22.64 20.51 9.01
CA SER A 61 -22.38 20.22 7.59
C SER A 61 -21.45 21.26 6.93
N LEU A 62 -21.59 22.54 7.26
CA LEU A 62 -20.67 23.61 6.81
C LEU A 62 -19.25 23.44 7.36
N ASN A 63 -19.12 22.84 8.53
CA ASN A 63 -17.83 22.53 9.15
C ASN A 63 -17.34 21.13 8.80
N GLY A 64 -17.88 20.49 7.77
CA GLY A 64 -17.37 19.22 7.22
C GLY A 64 -17.94 17.96 7.84
N PHE A 65 -18.79 18.04 8.88
CA PHE A 65 -19.42 16.86 9.46
C PHE A 65 -20.55 16.33 8.57
N CYS A 66 -20.61 15.03 8.39
CA CYS A 66 -21.63 14.34 7.60
C CYS A 66 -21.81 12.88 8.05
N ILE A 67 -22.84 12.26 7.51
CA ILE A 67 -23.05 10.83 7.58
C ILE A 67 -22.68 10.21 6.22
N LEU A 68 -21.93 9.12 6.24
CA LEU A 68 -21.66 8.30 5.07
C LEU A 68 -22.46 7.01 5.17
N ASN A 69 -23.12 6.65 4.07
CA ASN A 69 -23.81 5.38 3.94
C ASN A 69 -22.79 4.30 3.54
N GLN A 70 -22.63 3.27 4.36
CA GLN A 70 -21.75 2.13 4.09
C GLN A 70 -22.51 0.93 3.48
N GLY A 71 -23.74 1.13 3.04
CA GLY A 71 -24.62 0.06 2.56
C GLY A 71 -25.32 -0.68 3.70
N LYS A 72 -26.36 -1.49 3.36
CA LYS A 72 -27.14 -2.33 4.29
C LYS A 72 -27.66 -1.61 5.54
N GLY A 73 -27.80 -0.29 5.50
CA GLY A 73 -28.27 0.51 6.65
C GLY A 73 -27.21 0.81 7.71
N GLU A 74 -25.95 0.50 7.46
CA GLU A 74 -24.85 0.96 8.31
C GLU A 74 -24.43 2.39 7.89
N TYR A 75 -24.27 3.24 8.91
CA TYR A 75 -23.92 4.65 8.74
C TYR A 75 -22.68 4.98 9.57
N THR A 76 -21.78 5.75 8.99
CA THR A 76 -20.59 6.25 9.69
C THR A 76 -20.61 7.76 9.76
N LEU A 77 -20.46 8.31 10.99
CA LEU A 77 -20.19 9.72 11.17
C LEU A 77 -18.78 10.03 10.68
N ALA A 78 -18.66 11.07 9.86
CA ALA A 78 -17.39 11.48 9.26
C ALA A 78 -17.19 12.99 9.33
N HIS A 79 -15.93 13.40 9.32
CA HIS A 79 -15.50 14.77 9.19
C HIS A 79 -14.60 14.90 7.96
N ARG A 80 -14.98 15.78 7.03
CA ARG A 80 -14.25 16.05 5.80
C ARG A 80 -13.50 17.37 5.88
N GLU A 81 -12.19 17.32 5.67
CA GLU A 81 -11.35 18.51 5.50
C GLU A 81 -10.63 18.45 4.14
N GLY A 82 -11.09 19.24 3.18
CA GLY A 82 -10.65 19.15 1.79
C GLY A 82 -11.03 17.81 1.15
N CYS A 83 -10.06 17.02 0.73
CA CYS A 83 -10.27 15.65 0.25
C CYS A 83 -10.09 14.58 1.34
N VAL A 84 -9.58 14.93 2.53
CA VAL A 84 -9.35 13.99 3.61
C VAL A 84 -10.62 13.81 4.44
N VAL A 85 -10.97 12.57 4.73
CA VAL A 85 -12.16 12.17 5.50
C VAL A 85 -11.72 11.35 6.70
N SER A 86 -12.13 11.77 7.89
CA SER A 86 -11.86 11.05 9.14
C SER A 86 -13.15 10.48 9.70
N ARG A 87 -13.10 9.28 10.25
CA ARG A 87 -14.20 8.75 11.06
C ARG A 87 -14.25 9.50 12.38
N VAL A 88 -15.44 9.92 12.78
CA VAL A 88 -15.65 10.64 14.04
C VAL A 88 -16.73 9.98 14.88
N PHE A 89 -16.64 10.18 16.19
CA PHE A 89 -17.64 9.71 17.14
C PHE A 89 -18.51 10.89 17.62
N PRO A 90 -19.70 10.64 18.13
CA PRO A 90 -20.56 11.69 18.70
C PRO A 90 -19.85 12.60 19.70
N ARG A 91 -18.92 12.05 20.47
CA ARG A 91 -18.09 12.81 21.41
C ARG A 91 -17.20 13.86 20.71
N ASP A 92 -16.66 13.53 19.54
CA ASP A 92 -15.78 14.45 18.80
C ASP A 92 -16.56 15.66 18.31
N ILE A 93 -17.80 15.46 17.85
CA ILE A 93 -18.72 16.53 17.48
C ILE A 93 -19.04 17.42 18.69
N LEU A 94 -19.32 16.82 19.84
CA LEU A 94 -19.58 17.57 21.06
C LEU A 94 -18.36 18.41 21.50
N GLU A 95 -17.16 17.86 21.43
CA GLU A 95 -15.93 18.60 21.74
C GLU A 95 -15.68 19.74 20.74
N PHE A 96 -15.98 19.52 19.46
CA PHE A 96 -15.94 20.59 18.46
C PHE A 96 -16.90 21.74 18.81
N LEU A 97 -18.17 21.43 19.17
CA LEU A 97 -19.15 22.42 19.57
C LEU A 97 -18.74 23.19 20.83
N LYS A 98 -18.17 22.50 21.84
CA LYS A 98 -17.64 23.12 23.05
C LYS A 98 -16.50 24.08 22.73
N LYS A 99 -15.54 23.65 21.90
CA LYS A 99 -14.42 24.47 21.47
C LYS A 99 -14.90 25.70 20.71
N PHE A 100 -15.82 25.53 19.75
CA PHE A 100 -16.43 26.64 19.02
C PHE A 100 -17.05 27.65 19.97
N ALA A 101 -17.81 27.20 20.99
CA ALA A 101 -18.49 28.08 21.94
C ALA A 101 -17.49 28.85 22.84
N ILE A 102 -16.35 28.24 23.16
CA ILE A 102 -15.26 28.90 23.90
C ILE A 102 -14.54 29.93 23.02
N ASP A 103 -14.13 29.55 21.83
CA ASP A 103 -13.36 30.38 20.89
C ASP A 103 -14.16 31.64 20.45
N ARG A 104 -15.49 31.51 20.37
CA ARG A 104 -16.41 32.60 20.07
C ARG A 104 -16.93 33.34 21.32
N ASN A 105 -16.43 32.98 22.49
CA ASN A 105 -16.84 33.59 23.78
C ASN A 105 -18.37 33.66 23.96
N LEU A 106 -19.08 32.57 23.62
CA LEU A 106 -20.54 32.52 23.75
C LEU A 106 -20.97 32.58 25.23
N PRO A 107 -22.19 33.11 25.54
CA PRO A 107 -22.73 33.13 26.89
C PRO A 107 -22.71 31.75 27.59
N ARG A 108 -22.59 31.76 28.91
CA ARG A 108 -22.55 30.55 29.74
C ARG A 108 -23.79 29.67 29.55
N GLU A 109 -24.93 30.29 29.36
CA GLU A 109 -26.21 29.63 29.13
C GLU A 109 -26.18 28.77 27.85
N ILE A 110 -25.62 29.29 26.76
CA ILE A 110 -25.46 28.55 25.51
C ILE A 110 -24.45 27.42 25.67
N ARG A 111 -23.32 27.65 26.36
CA ARG A 111 -22.33 26.60 26.65
C ARG A 111 -22.95 25.47 27.45
N ASN A 112 -23.80 25.78 28.45
CA ASN A 112 -24.54 24.78 29.21
C ASN A 112 -25.56 24.01 28.36
N LEU A 113 -26.22 24.67 27.40
CA LEU A 113 -27.14 24.02 26.47
C LEU A 113 -26.41 23.01 25.58
N ILE A 114 -25.25 23.34 25.04
CA ILE A 114 -24.44 22.42 24.22
C ILE A 114 -24.11 21.12 25.01
N VAL A 115 -23.82 21.24 26.31
CA VAL A 115 -23.46 20.07 27.14
C VAL A 115 -24.68 19.25 27.56
N ASN A 116 -25.81 19.89 27.81
CA ASN A 116 -26.95 19.24 28.47
C ASN A 116 -28.18 19.01 27.57
N SER A 117 -28.20 19.59 26.35
CA SER A 117 -29.35 19.45 25.47
C SER A 117 -29.38 18.08 24.78
N PRO A 118 -30.51 17.37 24.78
CA PRO A 118 -30.70 16.16 23.99
C PRO A 118 -30.46 16.41 22.48
N LYS A 119 -30.62 17.65 22.01
CA LYS A 119 -30.37 18.05 20.61
C LYS A 119 -28.87 18.06 20.23
N CYS A 120 -27.98 18.00 21.23
CA CYS A 120 -26.53 17.81 21.06
C CYS A 120 -26.06 16.42 21.53
N ALA A 121 -26.97 15.49 21.77
CA ALA A 121 -26.66 14.12 22.16
C ALA A 121 -26.42 13.22 20.94
N GLU A 122 -25.89 12.04 21.16
CA GLU A 122 -25.52 11.07 20.12
C GLU A 122 -26.64 10.80 19.11
N THR A 123 -27.86 10.62 19.59
CA THR A 123 -29.04 10.35 18.74
C THR A 123 -29.38 11.50 17.78
N ALA A 124 -29.03 12.73 18.15
CA ALA A 124 -29.29 13.91 17.29
C ALA A 124 -28.40 13.93 16.06
N TYR A 125 -27.20 13.35 16.11
CA TYR A 125 -26.28 13.33 14.98
C TYR A 125 -26.62 12.25 13.96
N GLN A 126 -27.38 11.21 14.33
CA GLN A 126 -27.81 10.13 13.44
C GLN A 126 -28.81 10.58 12.36
N ILE A 127 -29.39 11.75 12.50
CA ILE A 127 -30.36 12.33 11.54
C ILE A 127 -29.74 13.46 10.69
N MET A 128 -28.41 13.61 10.71
CA MET A 128 -27.72 14.54 9.81
C MET A 128 -27.81 14.07 8.36
N ASP A 129 -27.53 15.01 7.43
CA ASP A 129 -27.57 14.70 5.99
C ASP A 129 -26.55 13.61 5.62
N ILE A 130 -27.04 12.61 4.90
CA ILE A 130 -26.21 11.58 4.29
C ILE A 130 -25.53 12.19 3.06
N LYS A 131 -24.21 12.04 2.98
CA LYS A 131 -23.44 12.45 1.80
C LYS A 131 -22.85 11.21 1.12
N GLU A 132 -22.91 11.23 -0.19
CA GLU A 132 -22.17 10.31 -1.03
C GLU A 132 -20.82 10.96 -1.37
N LEU A 133 -19.73 10.33 -0.97
CA LEU A 133 -18.37 10.75 -1.28
C LEU A 133 -17.73 9.69 -2.17
N ASP A 134 -16.98 10.15 -3.16
CA ASP A 134 -16.22 9.28 -4.05
C ASP A 134 -14.84 9.02 -3.44
N PHE A 135 -14.54 7.77 -3.14
CA PHE A 135 -13.26 7.29 -2.62
C PHE A 135 -12.44 6.54 -3.68
N SER A 136 -12.84 6.60 -4.95
CA SER A 136 -12.07 5.98 -6.03
C SER A 136 -10.75 6.71 -6.22
N ASP A 137 -9.65 6.02 -5.94
CA ASP A 137 -8.29 6.57 -6.02
C ASP A 137 -7.52 6.09 -7.24
N CYS A 138 -8.17 5.29 -8.11
CA CYS A 138 -7.50 4.67 -9.25
C CYS A 138 -8.39 4.58 -10.50
N THR A 139 -7.73 4.45 -11.62
CA THR A 139 -8.29 3.99 -12.90
C THR A 139 -7.37 2.92 -13.48
N GLU A 140 -7.73 2.28 -14.59
CA GLU A 140 -6.84 1.34 -15.27
C GLU A 140 -5.45 1.94 -15.57
N GLN A 141 -5.36 3.24 -15.78
CA GLN A 141 -4.15 3.95 -16.24
C GLN A 141 -3.49 4.84 -15.18
N SER A 142 -4.08 4.97 -14.00
CA SER A 142 -3.59 5.88 -12.97
C SER A 142 -3.89 5.41 -11.56
N GLN A 143 -3.08 5.87 -10.62
CA GLN A 143 -3.28 5.75 -9.18
C GLN A 143 -3.04 7.10 -8.52
N ASP A 144 -3.94 7.50 -7.65
CA ASP A 144 -3.75 8.66 -6.79
C ASP A 144 -3.14 8.20 -5.45
N LEU A 145 -2.07 8.84 -5.01
CA LEU A 145 -1.46 8.65 -3.70
C LEU A 145 -1.54 9.96 -2.92
N TYR A 146 -1.91 9.87 -1.65
CA TYR A 146 -2.15 11.02 -0.80
C TYR A 146 -1.11 11.12 0.30
N PHE A 147 -0.38 12.24 0.34
CA PHE A 147 0.66 12.55 1.32
C PHE A 147 0.28 13.79 2.12
N MET A 148 1.01 14.08 3.20
CA MET A 148 0.72 15.23 4.06
C MET A 148 0.74 16.57 3.31
N ASN A 149 1.58 16.71 2.29
CA ASN A 149 1.76 17.96 1.55
C ASN A 149 1.00 18.05 0.24
N ALA A 150 0.56 16.94 -0.35
CA ALA A 150 -0.14 16.93 -1.64
C ALA A 150 -0.72 15.55 -1.96
N ALA A 151 -1.68 15.51 -2.89
CA ALA A 151 -2.00 14.31 -3.66
C ALA A 151 -1.11 14.24 -4.91
N PHE A 152 -0.76 13.02 -5.32
CA PHE A 152 0.00 12.76 -6.53
C PHE A 152 -0.77 11.80 -7.42
N ARG A 153 -1.13 12.26 -8.62
CA ARG A 153 -1.68 11.39 -9.65
C ARG A 153 -0.56 10.80 -10.47
N ILE A 154 -0.45 9.49 -10.39
CA ILE A 154 0.64 8.73 -11.01
C ILE A 154 0.08 7.98 -12.22
N THR A 155 0.75 8.16 -13.37
CA THR A 155 0.48 7.46 -14.62
C THR A 155 1.77 6.80 -15.12
N ALA A 156 1.70 5.99 -16.16
CA ALA A 156 2.88 5.35 -16.75
C ALA A 156 4.00 6.32 -17.18
N SER A 157 3.67 7.58 -17.47
CA SER A 157 4.61 8.56 -18.05
C SER A 157 4.89 9.77 -17.18
N ARG A 158 4.06 10.05 -16.18
CA ARG A 158 4.19 11.27 -15.37
C ARG A 158 3.60 11.11 -13.97
N THR A 159 4.02 12.02 -13.09
CA THR A 159 3.50 12.19 -11.74
C THR A 159 3.06 13.64 -11.57
N ASP A 160 1.76 13.87 -11.44
CA ASP A 160 1.18 15.21 -11.30
C ASP A 160 0.94 15.50 -9.80
N LYS A 161 1.57 16.55 -9.29
CA LYS A 161 1.36 17.03 -7.91
C LYS A 161 0.15 17.96 -7.85
N ILE A 162 -0.81 17.66 -6.99
CA ILE A 162 -2.03 18.43 -6.79
C ILE A 162 -2.14 18.79 -5.30
N PRO A 163 -2.24 20.08 -4.95
CA PRO A 163 -2.45 20.47 -3.55
C PRO A 163 -3.74 19.85 -2.99
N LEU A 164 -3.71 19.30 -1.76
CA LEU A 164 -4.87 18.64 -1.13
C LEU A 164 -6.13 19.51 -1.09
N LYS A 165 -5.96 20.83 -0.94
CA LYS A 165 -7.07 21.79 -0.94
C LYS A 165 -7.68 22.02 -2.33
N GLU A 166 -6.93 21.74 -3.37
CA GLU A 166 -7.32 21.89 -4.78
C GLU A 166 -7.73 20.56 -5.42
N PHE A 167 -7.59 19.48 -4.67
CA PHE A 167 -8.01 18.15 -5.09
C PHE A 167 -9.53 18.05 -4.94
N HIS A 168 -10.24 18.17 -6.06
CA HIS A 168 -11.70 18.13 -6.12
C HIS A 168 -12.13 16.84 -6.83
N GLY A 169 -13.10 16.16 -6.25
CA GLY A 169 -13.73 14.97 -6.81
C GLY A 169 -13.62 13.78 -5.87
N THR A 170 -12.45 13.24 -5.70
CA THR A 170 -12.26 12.04 -4.86
C THR A 170 -11.82 12.38 -3.44
N CYS A 171 -12.13 11.51 -2.50
CA CYS A 171 -11.77 11.61 -1.10
C CYS A 171 -10.84 10.48 -0.70
N VAL A 172 -10.13 10.66 0.40
CA VAL A 172 -9.28 9.65 1.00
C VAL A 172 -9.56 9.56 2.49
N TRP A 173 -9.60 8.35 3.04
CA TRP A 173 -9.61 8.18 4.48
C TRP A 173 -8.29 8.64 5.10
N ASP A 174 -8.34 9.29 6.26
CA ASP A 174 -7.14 9.74 6.98
C ASP A 174 -6.21 8.59 7.39
N THR A 175 -6.76 7.38 7.51
CA THR A 175 -5.99 6.14 7.72
C THR A 175 -5.15 5.74 6.52
N ASN A 176 -5.56 6.14 5.32
CA ASN A 176 -4.89 5.85 4.05
C ASN A 176 -3.99 7.02 3.59
N LEU A 177 -3.91 8.09 4.39
CA LEU A 177 -3.00 9.20 4.14
C LEU A 177 -1.58 8.80 4.56
N VAL A 178 -0.65 8.83 3.61
CA VAL A 178 0.78 8.62 3.90
C VAL A 178 1.31 9.78 4.73
N LYS A 179 1.70 9.51 5.98
CA LYS A 179 2.04 10.53 7.00
C LYS A 179 3.45 11.12 6.84
N HIS A 180 3.86 11.33 5.58
CA HIS A 180 5.12 11.94 5.19
C HIS A 180 4.89 13.00 4.11
N ASN A 181 5.85 13.93 3.99
CA ASN A 181 5.91 14.85 2.87
C ASN A 181 6.72 14.23 1.74
N VAL A 182 6.28 14.40 0.48
CA VAL A 182 7.00 13.91 -0.68
C VAL A 182 7.38 15.04 -1.62
N SER A 183 8.61 15.00 -2.09
CA SER A 183 9.12 15.75 -3.23
C SER A 183 9.58 14.77 -4.29
N ILE A 184 9.14 14.94 -5.53
CA ILE A 184 9.48 14.02 -6.62
C ILE A 184 10.97 14.13 -6.95
N LEU A 185 11.64 12.99 -6.99
CA LEU A 185 13.06 12.84 -7.28
C LEU A 185 13.28 12.29 -8.71
N PRO A 186 14.49 12.48 -9.27
CA PRO A 186 14.88 11.84 -10.52
C PRO A 186 14.74 10.31 -10.46
N PRO A 187 14.65 9.64 -11.62
CA PRO A 187 14.57 8.17 -11.67
C PRO A 187 15.76 7.50 -10.99
N MET A 188 15.49 6.44 -10.22
CA MET A 188 16.52 5.61 -9.56
C MET A 188 16.96 4.44 -10.44
N PHE A 189 16.13 4.09 -11.39
CA PHE A 189 16.39 3.04 -12.35
C PHE A 189 15.77 3.39 -13.71
N ASP A 190 16.30 2.77 -14.75
CA ASP A 190 15.71 2.77 -16.10
C ASP A 190 15.57 1.32 -16.56
N ILE A 191 14.35 0.92 -16.92
CA ILE A 191 14.05 -0.42 -17.44
C ILE A 191 13.65 -0.30 -18.90
N THR A 192 14.51 -0.86 -19.77
CA THR A 192 14.24 -0.97 -21.18
C THR A 192 13.50 -2.28 -21.48
N HIS A 193 12.54 -2.20 -22.37
CA HIS A 193 11.78 -3.33 -22.87
C HIS A 193 11.90 -3.41 -24.38
N ARG A 194 12.20 -4.59 -24.89
CA ARG A 194 12.25 -4.89 -26.32
C ARG A 194 11.74 -6.30 -26.58
N LYS A 195 11.30 -6.56 -27.80
CA LYS A 195 11.05 -7.92 -28.26
C LYS A 195 12.28 -8.44 -28.98
N ASP A 196 12.64 -9.70 -28.74
CA ASP A 196 13.69 -10.37 -29.49
C ASP A 196 13.20 -10.85 -30.87
N CYS A 197 14.07 -11.54 -31.62
CA CYS A 197 13.76 -12.06 -32.95
C CYS A 197 12.61 -13.08 -32.96
N ASP A 198 12.39 -13.75 -31.84
CA ASP A 198 11.33 -14.75 -31.64
C ASP A 198 10.04 -14.13 -31.08
N GLY A 199 10.01 -12.79 -30.91
CA GLY A 199 8.87 -12.04 -30.39
C GLY A 199 8.71 -12.11 -28.86
N GLN A 200 9.71 -12.65 -28.14
CA GLN A 200 9.70 -12.73 -26.69
C GLN A 200 10.11 -11.39 -26.05
N ASP A 201 9.48 -11.07 -24.93
CA ASP A 201 9.77 -9.85 -24.19
C ASP A 201 11.11 -9.99 -23.46
N LYS A 202 12.03 -9.05 -23.73
CA LYS A 202 13.33 -8.94 -23.06
C LYS A 202 13.40 -7.64 -22.29
N PHE A 203 13.97 -7.72 -21.11
CA PHE A 203 14.12 -6.60 -20.20
C PHE A 203 15.57 -6.45 -19.77
N GLU A 204 15.99 -5.20 -19.64
CA GLU A 204 17.29 -4.83 -19.06
C GLU A 204 17.05 -3.68 -18.08
N ILE A 205 17.70 -3.70 -16.92
CA ILE A 205 17.63 -2.63 -15.93
C ILE A 205 18.99 -1.95 -15.80
N LYS A 206 18.98 -0.63 -15.78
CA LYS A 206 20.11 0.19 -15.40
C LYS A 206 19.79 0.86 -14.06
N VAL A 207 20.56 0.58 -13.02
CA VAL A 207 20.51 1.27 -11.75
C VAL A 207 21.20 2.63 -11.92
N LEU A 208 20.49 3.74 -11.62
CA LEU A 208 20.97 5.11 -11.78
C LEU A 208 21.51 5.68 -10.47
N ASN A 209 20.85 5.36 -9.35
CA ASN A 209 21.32 5.66 -7.99
C ASN A 209 20.71 4.66 -6.99
N THR A 210 21.28 4.58 -5.79
CA THR A 210 20.86 3.69 -4.71
C THR A 210 20.56 4.47 -3.42
N ASP A 211 20.05 5.71 -3.56
CA ASP A 211 19.74 6.57 -2.42
C ASP A 211 18.55 6.07 -1.61
N SER A 212 17.65 5.27 -2.21
CA SER A 212 16.60 4.55 -1.50
C SER A 212 17.18 3.30 -0.82
N HIS A 213 17.05 3.24 0.49
CA HIS A 213 17.43 2.05 1.26
C HIS A 213 16.60 0.84 0.87
N PHE A 214 15.31 1.03 0.61
CA PHE A 214 14.44 -0.06 0.18
C PHE A 214 14.85 -0.59 -1.20
N PHE A 215 15.21 0.29 -2.14
CA PHE A 215 15.70 -0.13 -3.45
C PHE A 215 17.06 -0.85 -3.36
N ALA A 216 17.99 -0.35 -2.56
CA ALA A 216 19.27 -1.00 -2.29
C ALA A 216 19.09 -2.40 -1.68
N TYR A 217 18.14 -2.55 -0.74
CA TYR A 217 17.74 -3.86 -0.23
C TYR A 217 17.19 -4.77 -1.35
N LEU A 218 16.35 -4.27 -2.27
CA LEU A 218 15.83 -5.09 -3.37
C LEU A 218 16.95 -5.56 -4.31
N ILE A 219 17.93 -4.72 -4.58
CA ILE A 219 19.11 -5.09 -5.36
C ILE A 219 19.81 -6.29 -4.69
N ASN A 220 20.17 -6.16 -3.42
CA ASN A 220 20.87 -7.22 -2.71
C ASN A 220 20.03 -8.50 -2.56
N SER A 221 18.73 -8.39 -2.28
CA SER A 221 17.83 -9.55 -2.23
C SER A 221 17.59 -10.22 -3.60
N SER A 222 18.05 -9.61 -4.69
CA SER A 222 17.97 -10.16 -6.07
C SER A 222 19.29 -10.79 -6.54
N ARG A 223 20.38 -10.62 -5.80
CA ARG A 223 21.72 -11.16 -6.12
C ARG A 223 21.79 -12.65 -5.80
N ILE A 224 21.24 -13.49 -6.67
CA ILE A 224 21.21 -14.94 -6.46
C ILE A 224 22.58 -15.62 -6.62
N HIS A 225 23.53 -14.94 -7.28
CA HIS A 225 24.91 -15.39 -7.47
C HIS A 225 25.92 -14.65 -6.58
N TRP A 226 25.46 -14.06 -5.44
CA TRP A 226 26.30 -13.26 -4.55
C TRP A 226 27.50 -14.01 -3.97
N ARG A 227 27.38 -15.33 -3.72
CA ARG A 227 28.47 -16.15 -3.19
C ARG A 227 29.64 -16.23 -4.14
N LYS A 228 29.36 -16.40 -5.46
CA LYS A 228 30.39 -16.38 -6.49
C LYS A 228 31.17 -15.08 -6.46
N GLU A 229 30.48 -13.95 -6.35
CA GLU A 229 31.10 -12.62 -6.34
C GLU A 229 31.84 -12.28 -5.05
N LEU A 230 31.23 -12.59 -3.90
CA LEU A 230 31.71 -12.08 -2.59
C LEU A 230 32.51 -13.10 -1.79
N GLU A 231 32.46 -14.37 -2.17
CA GLU A 231 33.14 -15.44 -1.43
C GLU A 231 34.02 -16.30 -2.34
N GLU A 232 33.49 -16.91 -3.41
CA GLU A 232 34.19 -17.96 -4.16
C GLU A 232 35.37 -17.40 -4.96
N VAL A 233 35.21 -16.25 -5.62
CA VAL A 233 36.28 -15.62 -6.42
C VAL A 233 37.48 -15.22 -5.56
N TRP A 234 37.25 -14.95 -4.29
CA TRP A 234 38.27 -14.47 -3.36
C TRP A 234 39.01 -15.59 -2.59
N LYS A 235 38.54 -16.85 -2.66
CA LYS A 235 39.19 -17.98 -1.98
C LYS A 235 40.67 -18.16 -2.38
N ASP A 236 40.95 -17.91 -3.66
CA ASP A 236 42.29 -18.09 -4.25
C ASP A 236 42.98 -16.75 -4.58
N ASN A 237 42.31 -15.63 -4.34
CA ASN A 237 42.83 -14.30 -4.62
C ASN A 237 43.42 -13.69 -3.34
N THR A 238 44.75 -13.51 -3.32
CA THR A 238 45.47 -13.09 -2.12
C THR A 238 45.97 -11.65 -2.17
N ILE A 239 45.50 -10.82 -3.11
CA ILE A 239 45.98 -9.44 -3.19
C ILE A 239 45.25 -8.62 -2.10
N PRO A 240 45.97 -8.14 -1.06
CA PRO A 240 45.37 -7.41 0.03
C PRO A 240 44.64 -6.14 -0.43
N GLY A 241 43.39 -5.97 0.03
CA GLY A 241 42.58 -4.80 -0.25
C GLY A 241 41.76 -4.84 -1.54
N GLU A 242 42.01 -5.78 -2.46
CA GLU A 242 41.18 -5.90 -3.68
C GLU A 242 39.78 -6.42 -3.40
N GLU A 243 39.65 -7.37 -2.48
CA GLU A 243 38.36 -7.89 -2.03
C GLU A 243 37.47 -6.82 -1.44
N GLU A 244 38.03 -6.03 -0.49
CA GLU A 244 37.29 -4.95 0.16
C GLU A 244 36.93 -3.85 -0.84
N ALA A 245 37.83 -3.50 -1.75
CA ALA A 245 37.56 -2.51 -2.79
C ALA A 245 36.45 -2.99 -3.74
N TYR A 246 36.46 -4.27 -4.11
CA TYR A 246 35.39 -4.86 -4.93
C TYR A 246 34.05 -4.85 -4.18
N LYS A 247 34.03 -5.32 -2.93
CA LYS A 247 32.82 -5.37 -2.09
C LYS A 247 32.19 -3.98 -1.92
N GLU A 248 33.01 -2.94 -1.71
CA GLU A 248 32.52 -1.57 -1.61
C GLU A 248 32.02 -1.03 -2.94
N GLN A 249 32.76 -1.22 -4.03
CA GLN A 249 32.38 -0.76 -5.38
C GLN A 249 31.07 -1.40 -5.87
N TYR A 250 30.85 -2.68 -5.57
CA TYR A 250 29.70 -3.45 -6.03
C TYR A 250 28.66 -3.71 -4.93
N ARG A 251 28.69 -2.92 -3.85
CA ARG A 251 27.85 -3.12 -2.65
C ARG A 251 26.36 -3.22 -2.99
N TYR A 252 25.89 -2.35 -3.89
CA TYR A 252 24.50 -2.31 -4.36
C TYR A 252 24.45 -2.41 -5.89
N SER A 253 25.23 -3.31 -6.45
CA SER A 253 25.24 -3.54 -7.89
C SER A 253 24.56 -4.86 -8.22
N ILE A 254 23.71 -4.83 -9.24
CA ILE A 254 23.07 -6.04 -9.79
C ILE A 254 23.95 -6.70 -10.86
N ASP A 255 24.92 -5.95 -11.39
CA ASP A 255 25.76 -6.33 -12.54
C ASP A 255 27.22 -6.50 -12.11
N GLY A 256 27.48 -7.38 -11.14
CA GLY A 256 28.84 -7.66 -10.66
C GLY A 256 29.81 -8.03 -11.79
N ALA A 257 31.03 -7.50 -11.74
CA ALA A 257 32.02 -7.70 -12.82
C ALA A 257 32.44 -9.17 -12.97
N MET A 258 32.32 -9.96 -11.88
CA MET A 258 32.73 -11.38 -11.84
C MET A 258 31.65 -12.33 -12.38
N LEU A 259 30.48 -11.82 -12.78
CA LEU A 259 29.36 -12.62 -13.27
C LEU A 259 29.38 -12.74 -14.79
N SER A 260 28.89 -13.87 -15.31
CA SER A 260 28.60 -14.05 -16.72
C SER A 260 27.39 -13.19 -17.15
N ASN A 261 27.17 -13.06 -18.46
CA ASN A 261 26.02 -12.31 -18.95
C ASN A 261 24.68 -12.96 -18.58
N GLU A 262 24.64 -14.29 -18.54
CA GLU A 262 23.48 -15.07 -18.13
C GLU A 262 23.16 -14.84 -16.64
N GLU A 263 24.17 -14.89 -15.78
CA GLU A 263 24.03 -14.66 -14.34
C GLU A 263 23.57 -13.22 -14.04
N LYS A 264 24.13 -12.24 -14.76
CA LYS A 264 23.68 -10.83 -14.69
C LYS A 264 22.22 -10.71 -15.09
N HIS A 265 21.84 -11.33 -16.21
CA HIS A 265 20.46 -11.29 -16.69
C HIS A 265 19.49 -11.92 -15.69
N GLU A 266 19.84 -13.05 -15.07
CA GLU A 266 19.02 -13.68 -14.02
C GLU A 266 18.80 -12.74 -12.83
N GLN A 267 19.86 -12.10 -12.33
CA GLN A 267 19.77 -11.17 -11.21
C GLN A 267 18.92 -9.93 -11.60
N GLN A 268 19.13 -9.38 -12.80
CA GLN A 268 18.34 -8.27 -13.32
C GLN A 268 16.86 -8.63 -13.42
N MET A 269 16.52 -9.80 -13.95
CA MET A 269 15.13 -10.26 -14.06
C MET A 269 14.48 -10.44 -12.70
N ASN A 270 15.20 -10.93 -11.67
CA ASN A 270 14.69 -11.01 -10.31
C ASN A 270 14.43 -9.63 -9.70
N LEU A 271 15.28 -8.63 -9.99
CA LEU A 271 15.07 -7.25 -9.54
C LEU A 271 13.88 -6.60 -10.25
N ILE A 272 13.80 -6.70 -11.57
CA ILE A 272 12.69 -6.16 -12.38
C ILE A 272 11.36 -6.77 -11.94
N ASN A 273 11.33 -8.07 -11.68
CA ASN A 273 10.15 -8.76 -11.17
C ASN A 273 9.70 -8.23 -9.79
N LYS A 274 10.64 -7.96 -8.86
CA LYS A 274 10.31 -7.36 -7.55
C LYS A 274 9.74 -5.96 -7.70
N ILE A 275 10.34 -5.12 -8.56
CA ILE A 275 9.84 -3.77 -8.87
C ILE A 275 8.42 -3.86 -9.44
N PHE A 276 8.18 -4.79 -10.37
CA PHE A 276 6.85 -5.03 -10.96
C PHE A 276 5.84 -5.48 -9.90
N ALA A 277 6.21 -6.42 -9.03
CA ALA A 277 5.33 -6.93 -7.97
C ALA A 277 4.93 -5.84 -6.97
N ILE A 278 5.87 -4.97 -6.56
CA ILE A 278 5.58 -3.79 -5.73
C ILE A 278 4.60 -2.86 -6.46
N GLY A 279 4.88 -2.51 -7.71
CA GLY A 279 4.00 -1.63 -8.49
C GLY A 279 2.60 -2.21 -8.66
N TYR A 280 2.46 -3.52 -8.89
CA TYR A 280 1.18 -4.22 -8.92
C TYR A 280 0.42 -4.09 -7.59
N MET A 281 1.10 -4.27 -6.47
CA MET A 281 0.46 -4.17 -5.14
C MET A 281 0.12 -2.73 -4.76
N MET A 282 0.84 -1.75 -5.31
CA MET A 282 0.56 -0.33 -5.11
C MET A 282 -0.68 0.18 -5.88
N HIS A 283 -1.04 -0.44 -7.00
CA HIS A 283 -2.17 -0.06 -7.83
C HIS A 283 -3.47 -0.68 -7.30
N ASN A 284 -4.50 0.10 -6.99
CA ASN A 284 -5.77 -0.41 -6.45
C ASN A 284 -6.69 -0.98 -7.52
N TYR A 285 -6.59 -0.51 -8.76
CA TYR A 285 -7.41 -1.02 -9.86
C TYR A 285 -7.22 -2.53 -10.06
N LYS A 286 -8.33 -3.23 -10.19
CA LYS A 286 -8.38 -4.67 -10.42
C LYS A 286 -9.06 -4.97 -11.76
N SER A 287 -8.48 -5.91 -12.49
CA SER A 287 -9.04 -6.40 -13.75
C SER A 287 -9.03 -7.93 -13.75
N PRO A 288 -10.11 -8.61 -14.16
CA PRO A 288 -10.15 -10.06 -14.24
C PRO A 288 -9.04 -10.66 -15.13
N SER A 289 -8.58 -9.91 -16.14
CA SER A 289 -7.46 -10.31 -17.00
C SER A 289 -6.09 -10.21 -16.35
N MET A 290 -5.98 -9.51 -15.22
CA MET A 290 -4.75 -9.29 -14.44
C MET A 290 -4.97 -9.61 -12.96
N ALA A 291 -5.76 -10.63 -12.69
CA ALA A 291 -6.08 -11.12 -11.36
C ALA A 291 -4.94 -11.99 -10.84
N TRP A 292 -3.95 -11.34 -10.21
CA TRP A 292 -2.72 -12.00 -9.73
C TRP A 292 -2.55 -11.86 -8.23
N ALA A 293 -1.70 -12.73 -7.67
CA ALA A 293 -1.23 -12.65 -6.31
C ALA A 293 0.29 -12.89 -6.27
N PRO A 294 1.09 -11.95 -5.76
CA PRO A 294 2.51 -12.17 -5.54
C PRO A 294 2.77 -13.27 -4.52
N PHE A 295 3.70 -14.16 -4.87
CA PHE A 295 4.16 -15.26 -4.02
C PHE A 295 5.67 -15.18 -3.86
N ALA A 296 6.12 -14.73 -2.67
CA ALA A 296 7.53 -14.60 -2.34
C ALA A 296 8.12 -15.92 -1.81
N MET A 297 9.24 -16.33 -2.37
CA MET A 297 9.95 -17.56 -1.97
C MET A 297 11.46 -17.38 -2.02
N ASP A 298 12.19 -18.26 -1.33
CA ASP A 298 13.65 -18.26 -1.34
C ASP A 298 14.21 -18.91 -2.60
N ASN A 299 15.38 -18.45 -3.07
CA ASN A 299 16.14 -19.09 -4.14
C ASN A 299 16.85 -20.36 -3.68
N LYS A 300 17.46 -20.31 -2.48
CA LYS A 300 18.17 -21.46 -1.92
C LYS A 300 17.19 -22.52 -1.44
N ILE A 301 17.45 -23.75 -1.81
CA ILE A 301 16.80 -24.94 -1.27
C ILE A 301 17.70 -25.43 -0.15
N GLY A 302 17.20 -25.42 1.09
CA GLY A 302 17.81 -26.13 2.19
C GLY A 302 17.55 -27.63 2.09
N GLU A 303 18.21 -28.44 2.93
CA GLU A 303 17.76 -29.80 3.15
C GLU A 303 16.33 -29.80 3.69
N VAL A 304 15.65 -30.96 3.57
CA VAL A 304 14.28 -31.13 4.12
C VAL A 304 14.33 -30.75 5.61
N ASP A 305 13.62 -29.69 6.00
CA ASP A 305 13.57 -29.07 7.33
C ASP A 305 14.60 -27.94 7.64
N GLU A 306 15.50 -27.57 6.74
CA GLU A 306 16.28 -26.32 6.88
C GLU A 306 15.47 -25.09 6.46
N CYS A 307 14.98 -24.36 7.44
CA CYS A 307 14.38 -23.05 7.21
C CYS A 307 15.46 -21.97 7.11
N ASN A 308 15.83 -21.56 5.90
CA ASN A 308 16.65 -20.37 5.66
C ASN A 308 15.78 -19.11 5.85
N GLY A 309 15.50 -18.75 7.11
CA GLY A 309 14.82 -17.49 7.44
C GLY A 309 15.71 -16.26 7.18
N ARG A 310 15.10 -15.05 7.28
CA ARG A 310 15.74 -13.73 7.21
C ARG A 310 16.09 -13.23 5.82
N SER A 311 15.72 -13.87 4.72
CA SER A 311 15.94 -13.36 3.35
C SER A 311 15.17 -12.06 3.00
N GLY A 312 14.26 -11.61 3.89
CA GLY A 312 13.54 -10.33 3.73
C GLY A 312 12.14 -10.43 3.13
N LYS A 313 11.63 -11.62 2.78
CA LYS A 313 10.30 -11.83 2.16
C LYS A 313 9.15 -11.12 2.89
N SER A 314 9.06 -11.32 4.20
CA SER A 314 8.01 -10.67 5.02
C SER A 314 8.18 -9.16 5.05
N PHE A 315 9.42 -8.66 5.07
CA PHE A 315 9.70 -7.22 5.01
C PHE A 315 9.26 -6.61 3.68
N PHE A 316 9.45 -7.30 2.56
CA PHE A 316 9.03 -6.87 1.22
C PHE A 316 7.54 -6.48 1.17
N PHE A 317 6.64 -7.33 1.69
CA PHE A 317 5.21 -7.01 1.72
C PHE A 317 4.85 -6.05 2.86
N ASN A 318 5.48 -6.16 4.02
CA ASN A 318 5.21 -5.27 5.15
C ASN A 318 5.62 -3.81 4.89
N SER A 319 6.55 -3.55 3.97
CA SER A 319 6.93 -2.19 3.55
C SER A 319 5.75 -1.44 2.92
N LEU A 320 4.82 -2.15 2.28
CA LEU A 320 3.60 -1.58 1.71
C LEU A 320 2.66 -0.96 2.76
N LYS A 321 2.84 -1.25 4.06
CA LYS A 321 2.10 -0.61 5.16
C LYS A 321 2.28 0.91 5.22
N ALA A 322 3.32 1.44 4.56
CA ALA A 322 3.49 2.88 4.40
C ALA A 322 2.36 3.52 3.55
N PHE A 323 1.71 2.73 2.69
CA PHE A 323 0.71 3.19 1.73
C PHE A 323 -0.64 2.49 1.85
N LYS A 324 -0.67 1.28 2.39
CA LYS A 324 -1.78 0.34 2.29
C LYS A 324 -2.17 -0.22 3.64
N SER A 325 -3.47 -0.45 3.81
CA SER A 325 -4.00 -1.22 4.93
C SER A 325 -3.81 -2.71 4.66
N ILE A 326 -3.05 -3.40 5.52
CA ILE A 326 -2.71 -4.82 5.36
C ILE A 326 -3.28 -5.64 6.51
N VAL A 327 -4.11 -6.63 6.18
CA VAL A 327 -4.59 -7.65 7.12
C VAL A 327 -3.70 -8.89 7.03
N PRO A 328 -3.03 -9.28 8.14
CA PRO A 328 -2.19 -10.47 8.15
C PRO A 328 -3.04 -11.74 8.31
N LEU A 329 -2.61 -12.82 7.65
CA LEU A 329 -3.09 -14.18 7.89
C LEU A 329 -1.94 -15.08 8.32
N ASP A 330 -2.23 -16.05 9.18
CA ASP A 330 -1.25 -17.04 9.62
C ASP A 330 -1.04 -18.12 8.54
N GLY A 331 0.06 -17.99 7.77
CA GLY A 331 0.41 -18.92 6.72
C GLY A 331 0.82 -20.32 7.22
N ARG A 332 1.16 -20.47 8.50
CA ARG A 332 1.46 -21.78 9.09
C ARG A 332 0.22 -22.62 9.36
N ASN A 333 -0.95 -21.99 9.47
CA ASN A 333 -2.21 -22.65 9.75
C ASN A 333 -2.77 -23.31 8.48
N THR A 334 -2.54 -24.59 8.29
CA THR A 334 -3.07 -25.36 7.14
C THR A 334 -4.58 -25.52 7.13
N ARG A 335 -5.25 -25.27 8.26
CA ARG A 335 -6.71 -25.32 8.41
C ARG A 335 -7.35 -23.94 8.47
N LEU A 336 -6.63 -22.92 8.06
CA LEU A 336 -7.07 -21.53 8.13
C LEU A 336 -8.47 -21.33 7.52
N MET A 337 -8.71 -21.93 6.35
CA MET A 337 -9.96 -21.79 5.61
C MET A 337 -11.12 -22.64 6.18
N GLU A 338 -10.90 -23.44 7.21
CA GLU A 338 -11.98 -24.12 7.96
C GLU A 338 -12.65 -23.16 8.95
N ASN A 339 -11.98 -22.05 9.30
CA ASN A 339 -12.55 -21.01 10.14
C ASN A 339 -13.48 -20.10 9.33
N PRO A 340 -14.80 -20.07 9.57
CA PRO A 340 -15.72 -19.21 8.84
C PRO A 340 -15.47 -17.70 9.05
N HIS A 341 -14.69 -17.33 10.08
CA HIS A 341 -14.37 -15.96 10.45
C HIS A 341 -12.91 -15.59 10.08
N VAL A 342 -12.28 -16.30 9.17
CA VAL A 342 -10.88 -16.06 8.77
C VAL A 342 -10.64 -14.63 8.29
N PHE A 343 -11.64 -14.00 7.70
CA PHE A 343 -11.60 -12.64 7.17
C PHE A 343 -12.32 -11.61 8.05
N ASP A 344 -12.56 -11.89 9.33
CA ASP A 344 -13.29 -10.99 10.23
C ASP A 344 -12.63 -9.61 10.41
N GLN A 345 -11.30 -9.54 10.26
CA GLN A 345 -10.52 -8.31 10.32
C GLN A 345 -10.58 -7.47 9.03
N VAL A 346 -11.06 -8.04 7.92
CA VAL A 346 -11.16 -7.32 6.64
C VAL A 346 -12.26 -6.26 6.75
N GLY A 347 -11.88 -5.01 6.57
CA GLY A 347 -12.76 -3.83 6.54
C GLY A 347 -12.93 -3.28 5.12
N ASP A 348 -13.67 -2.16 5.02
CA ASP A 348 -13.83 -1.46 3.74
C ASP A 348 -12.54 -0.76 3.30
N ASP A 349 -11.70 -0.43 4.25
CA ASP A 349 -10.40 0.21 4.10
C ASP A 349 -9.23 -0.78 3.95
N THR A 350 -9.50 -2.08 3.82
CA THR A 350 -8.44 -3.09 3.64
C THR A 350 -8.03 -3.19 2.18
N ASP A 351 -6.76 -2.90 1.89
CA ASP A 351 -6.19 -2.97 0.54
C ASP A 351 -5.58 -4.34 0.23
N ILE A 352 -4.97 -4.97 1.23
CA ILE A 352 -4.15 -6.17 1.06
C ILE A 352 -4.45 -7.19 2.16
N ILE A 353 -4.51 -8.46 1.78
CA ILE A 353 -4.46 -9.60 2.69
C ILE A 353 -3.12 -10.29 2.47
N PHE A 354 -2.31 -10.40 3.52
CA PHE A 354 -0.99 -11.00 3.47
C PHE A 354 -0.91 -12.27 4.30
N ALA A 355 -0.78 -13.43 3.64
CA ALA A 355 -0.48 -14.70 4.31
C ALA A 355 1.04 -14.87 4.41
N ASP A 356 1.57 -14.68 5.62
CA ASP A 356 3.01 -14.73 5.90
C ASP A 356 3.45 -16.12 6.35
N ASP A 357 4.66 -16.52 5.91
CA ASP A 357 5.32 -17.76 6.27
C ASP A 357 4.47 -19.02 6.01
N CYS A 358 3.91 -19.07 4.79
CA CYS A 358 3.07 -20.20 4.38
C CYS A 358 3.83 -21.51 4.47
N SER A 359 3.22 -22.50 5.15
CA SER A 359 3.75 -23.85 5.24
C SER A 359 3.75 -24.57 3.89
N LYS A 360 4.52 -25.65 3.76
CA LYS A 360 4.53 -26.48 2.54
C LYS A 360 3.13 -26.93 2.10
N TYR A 361 2.23 -27.16 3.06
CA TYR A 361 0.87 -27.66 2.83
C TYR A 361 -0.21 -26.58 3.01
N PHE A 362 0.16 -25.32 2.86
CA PHE A 362 -0.80 -24.22 2.90
C PHE A 362 -1.83 -24.39 1.80
N PRO A 363 -3.15 -24.23 2.08
CA PRO A 363 -4.23 -24.55 1.15
C PRO A 363 -4.41 -23.44 0.09
N MET A 364 -3.39 -23.27 -0.76
CA MET A 364 -3.32 -22.19 -1.77
C MET A 364 -4.52 -22.17 -2.71
N GLU A 365 -5.00 -23.35 -3.11
CA GLU A 365 -6.14 -23.48 -4.02
C GLU A 365 -7.43 -22.83 -3.48
N ARG A 366 -7.60 -22.80 -2.16
CA ARG A 366 -8.74 -22.17 -1.50
C ARG A 366 -8.80 -20.66 -1.71
N PHE A 367 -7.70 -20.06 -2.10
CA PHE A 367 -7.59 -18.62 -2.38
C PHE A 367 -7.79 -18.27 -3.86
N TYR A 368 -7.79 -19.26 -4.77
CA TYR A 368 -7.90 -18.99 -6.21
C TYR A 368 -9.20 -18.28 -6.59
N ASP A 369 -10.30 -18.65 -5.95
CA ASP A 369 -11.57 -17.98 -6.16
C ASP A 369 -11.52 -16.51 -5.70
N ILE A 370 -10.94 -16.25 -4.53
CA ILE A 370 -10.79 -14.90 -3.99
C ILE A 370 -9.85 -14.03 -4.84
N ILE A 371 -8.83 -14.63 -5.48
CA ILE A 371 -7.92 -13.90 -6.38
C ILE A 371 -8.65 -13.43 -7.64
N THR A 372 -9.64 -14.18 -8.14
CA THR A 372 -10.28 -13.93 -9.44
C THR A 372 -11.71 -13.41 -9.34
N ASN A 373 -12.36 -13.63 -8.21
CA ASN A 373 -13.73 -13.24 -7.92
C ASN A 373 -13.78 -12.35 -6.67
N GLY A 374 -14.95 -12.02 -6.17
CA GLY A 374 -15.11 -11.34 -4.90
C GLY A 374 -14.93 -12.27 -3.70
N MET A 375 -15.17 -11.77 -2.51
CA MET A 375 -15.04 -12.55 -1.29
C MET A 375 -16.18 -12.33 -0.29
N SER A 376 -16.57 -13.42 0.40
CA SER A 376 -17.49 -13.35 1.53
C SER A 376 -16.75 -13.06 2.83
N ILE A 377 -17.21 -12.09 3.58
CA ILE A 377 -16.65 -11.69 4.89
C ILE A 377 -17.69 -11.99 5.96
N ASN A 378 -17.33 -12.88 6.89
CA ASN A 378 -18.18 -13.28 8.02
C ASN A 378 -17.59 -12.70 9.30
N LYS A 379 -18.09 -11.54 9.72
CA LYS A 379 -17.67 -10.92 10.99
C LYS A 379 -18.34 -11.60 12.17
N LYS A 380 -17.60 -11.76 13.27
CA LYS A 380 -18.15 -12.35 14.49
C LYS A 380 -19.26 -11.44 15.06
N ASN A 381 -20.44 -12.02 15.32
CA ASN A 381 -21.63 -11.33 15.83
C ASN A 381 -22.17 -10.20 14.91
N LYS A 382 -21.93 -10.28 13.62
CA LYS A 382 -22.48 -9.37 12.60
C LYS A 382 -22.96 -10.18 11.39
N ASP A 383 -23.79 -9.57 10.57
CA ASP A 383 -24.20 -10.17 9.31
C ASP A 383 -23.02 -10.33 8.36
N SER A 384 -22.99 -11.44 7.64
CA SER A 384 -22.03 -11.66 6.56
C SER A 384 -22.32 -10.74 5.38
N PHE A 385 -21.28 -10.28 4.72
CA PHE A 385 -21.41 -9.50 3.49
C PHE A 385 -20.42 -9.98 2.43
N TYR A 386 -20.75 -9.68 1.19
CA TYR A 386 -19.92 -9.99 0.05
C TYR A 386 -19.28 -8.72 -0.49
N LYS A 387 -17.96 -8.77 -0.71
CA LYS A 387 -17.24 -7.73 -1.45
C LYS A 387 -17.08 -8.19 -2.89
N GLU A 388 -17.52 -7.35 -3.81
CA GLU A 388 -17.31 -7.58 -5.24
C GLU A 388 -15.82 -7.62 -5.55
N TYR A 389 -15.45 -8.19 -6.68
CA TYR A 389 -14.06 -8.38 -7.06
C TYR A 389 -13.28 -7.06 -7.06
N GLU A 390 -13.84 -6.00 -7.62
CA GLU A 390 -13.24 -4.68 -7.74
C GLU A 390 -12.91 -4.05 -6.37
N ASP A 391 -13.76 -4.30 -5.38
CA ASP A 391 -13.67 -3.74 -4.02
C ASP A 391 -12.94 -4.65 -3.04
N SER A 392 -12.63 -5.89 -3.45
CA SER A 392 -11.96 -6.85 -2.58
C SER A 392 -10.46 -6.60 -2.51
N PRO A 393 -9.80 -6.88 -1.35
CA PRO A 393 -8.36 -6.70 -1.21
C PRO A 393 -7.56 -7.58 -2.18
N LYS A 394 -6.36 -7.16 -2.53
CA LYS A 394 -5.38 -8.00 -3.20
C LYS A 394 -4.76 -8.97 -2.20
N LEU A 395 -4.36 -10.15 -2.70
CA LEU A 395 -3.70 -11.17 -1.88
C LEU A 395 -2.20 -11.20 -2.19
N CYS A 396 -1.39 -11.48 -1.18
CA CYS A 396 0.00 -11.84 -1.35
C CYS A 396 0.43 -12.90 -0.32
N PHE A 397 1.46 -13.65 -0.64
CA PHE A 397 1.91 -14.80 0.12
C PHE A 397 3.43 -14.79 0.26
N SER A 398 3.95 -15.25 1.39
CA SER A 398 5.37 -15.60 1.55
C SER A 398 5.53 -17.02 2.02
N SER A 399 6.57 -17.71 1.54
CA SER A 399 6.88 -19.08 1.94
C SER A 399 8.38 -19.34 1.85
N ASN A 400 8.86 -20.30 2.62
CA ASN A 400 10.19 -20.90 2.43
C ASN A 400 10.16 -22.01 1.38
N TYR A 401 8.98 -22.43 0.97
CA TYR A 401 8.74 -23.53 0.03
C TYR A 401 8.25 -23.02 -1.32
N VAL A 402 8.49 -23.82 -2.34
CA VAL A 402 7.88 -23.64 -3.66
C VAL A 402 6.41 -24.11 -3.60
N PRO A 403 5.47 -23.49 -4.33
CA PRO A 403 4.10 -23.99 -4.38
C PRO A 403 4.03 -25.45 -4.79
N GLN A 404 3.13 -26.22 -4.15
CA GLN A 404 2.98 -27.65 -4.43
C GLN A 404 2.55 -27.93 -5.88
N GLU A 405 1.79 -27.05 -6.47
CA GLU A 405 1.26 -27.19 -7.82
C GLU A 405 1.69 -26.06 -8.75
N PHE A 406 2.18 -26.45 -9.93
CA PHE A 406 2.49 -25.56 -11.05
C PHE A 406 1.57 -25.84 -12.24
N THR A 407 0.27 -25.95 -11.98
CA THR A 407 -0.73 -26.03 -13.06
C THR A 407 -0.78 -24.71 -13.82
N PRO A 408 -1.26 -24.71 -15.08
CA PRO A 408 -1.53 -23.45 -15.81
C PRO A 408 -2.44 -22.49 -15.02
N SER A 409 -3.37 -23.05 -14.24
CA SER A 409 -4.26 -22.28 -13.35
C SER A 409 -3.50 -21.53 -12.27
N THR A 410 -2.58 -22.19 -11.57
CA THR A 410 -1.73 -21.61 -10.53
C THR A 410 -0.77 -20.57 -11.13
N THR A 411 -0.04 -20.96 -12.18
CA THR A 411 0.95 -20.10 -12.84
C THR A 411 0.29 -18.85 -13.43
N GLY A 412 -0.92 -18.98 -13.95
CA GLY A 412 -1.70 -17.85 -14.46
C GLY A 412 -2.01 -16.81 -13.37
N ARG A 413 -2.27 -17.24 -12.14
CA ARG A 413 -2.67 -16.38 -11.02
C ARG A 413 -1.51 -15.85 -10.19
N MET A 414 -0.34 -16.49 -10.19
CA MET A 414 0.79 -16.10 -9.33
C MET A 414 1.79 -15.21 -10.04
N ILE A 415 2.27 -14.17 -9.36
CA ILE A 415 3.52 -13.49 -9.67
C ILE A 415 4.54 -14.07 -8.69
N TYR A 416 5.43 -14.94 -9.19
CA TYR A 416 6.49 -15.48 -8.35
C TYR A 416 7.53 -14.39 -8.07
N VAL A 417 8.02 -14.32 -6.83
CA VAL A 417 9.02 -13.34 -6.40
C VAL A 417 10.13 -14.09 -5.66
N VAL A 418 11.30 -14.20 -6.28
CA VAL A 418 12.40 -15.02 -5.77
C VAL A 418 13.40 -14.17 -4.99
N PHE A 419 13.71 -14.58 -3.77
CA PHE A 419 14.67 -13.92 -2.88
C PHE A 419 15.96 -14.71 -2.81
N SER A 420 17.07 -14.02 -3.00
CA SER A 420 18.39 -14.61 -2.73
C SER A 420 18.60 -14.81 -1.23
N ASP A 421 19.52 -15.68 -0.89
CA ASP A 421 20.04 -15.86 0.46
C ASP A 421 21.18 -14.88 0.81
N TYR A 422 21.25 -13.73 0.12
CA TYR A 422 22.20 -12.66 0.45
C TYR A 422 22.05 -12.21 1.91
N TYR A 423 20.81 -12.04 2.37
CA TYR A 423 20.51 -11.86 3.78
C TYR A 423 20.19 -13.22 4.41
N HIS A 424 20.95 -13.57 5.44
CA HIS A 424 20.88 -14.86 6.10
C HIS A 424 21.34 -14.79 7.55
N ALA A 425 21.04 -15.85 8.30
CA ALA A 425 21.62 -16.07 9.61
C ALA A 425 22.66 -17.18 9.52
N LYS A 426 23.81 -17.00 10.15
CA LYS A 426 24.76 -18.08 10.38
C LYS A 426 24.21 -19.00 11.48
N ALA A 427 24.32 -20.31 11.25
CA ALA A 427 23.99 -21.35 12.22
C ALA A 427 24.96 -22.51 12.06
N ASP A 428 25.08 -23.37 13.07
CA ASP A 428 25.92 -24.55 13.01
C ASP A 428 25.45 -25.57 11.96
N THR A 429 24.21 -25.44 11.50
CA THR A 429 23.57 -26.30 10.50
C THR A 429 23.72 -25.79 9.06
N ASN A 430 24.31 -24.61 8.84
CA ASN A 430 24.49 -24.06 7.51
C ASN A 430 25.95 -23.68 7.24
N ASP A 431 26.25 -23.37 5.98
CA ASP A 431 27.59 -23.10 5.48
C ASP A 431 27.96 -21.62 5.37
N TYR A 432 27.14 -20.74 5.97
CA TYR A 432 27.40 -19.29 5.94
C TYR A 432 28.59 -18.91 6.82
N LEU A 433 29.45 -18.03 6.30
CA LEU A 433 30.67 -17.61 7.01
C LEU A 433 30.35 -16.58 8.10
N GLU A 434 29.31 -15.77 7.91
CA GLU A 434 28.89 -14.67 8.80
C GLU A 434 27.37 -14.52 8.85
N ASP A 435 26.86 -13.78 9.83
CA ASP A 435 25.50 -13.26 9.80
C ASP A 435 25.43 -12.06 8.85
N ARG A 436 24.35 -11.95 8.08
CA ARG A 436 24.09 -10.80 7.24
C ARG A 436 22.62 -10.41 7.31
N SER A 437 22.35 -9.36 8.07
CA SER A 437 20.99 -8.81 8.21
C SER A 437 20.79 -7.60 7.30
N ILE A 438 19.53 -7.30 6.99
CA ILE A 438 19.19 -6.12 6.19
C ILE A 438 19.70 -4.84 6.89
N SER A 439 19.60 -4.74 8.22
CA SER A 439 20.04 -3.58 8.98
C SER A 439 21.55 -3.34 8.91
N ASP A 440 22.36 -4.38 8.71
CA ASP A 440 23.82 -4.24 8.65
C ASP A 440 24.26 -3.37 7.48
N ASP A 441 23.59 -3.48 6.34
CA ASP A 441 23.85 -2.66 5.16
C ASP A 441 23.55 -1.16 5.40
N PHE A 442 22.73 -0.83 6.40
CA PHE A 442 22.27 0.53 6.68
C PHE A 442 22.72 1.04 8.07
N GLY A 443 23.88 0.56 8.54
CA GLY A 443 24.50 1.00 9.80
C GLY A 443 23.67 0.66 11.05
N GLY A 444 23.05 -0.52 11.06
CA GLY A 444 22.23 -1.03 12.15
C GLY A 444 20.87 -0.36 12.26
N LYS A 445 20.37 0.27 11.18
CA LYS A 445 19.07 0.92 11.14
C LYS A 445 18.04 0.02 10.44
N ASP A 446 16.86 -0.11 11.03
CA ASP A 446 15.71 -0.70 10.35
C ASP A 446 15.24 0.23 9.23
N ILE A 447 15.01 -0.34 8.04
CA ILE A 447 14.46 0.42 6.90
C ILE A 447 13.00 0.78 7.17
N MET A 448 12.61 2.00 6.80
CA MET A 448 11.24 2.54 6.92
C MET A 448 10.70 2.48 8.36
N LYS A 449 11.57 2.57 9.38
CA LYS A 449 11.17 2.44 10.78
C LYS A 449 12.06 3.24 11.74
N GLY A 450 11.41 3.76 12.77
CA GLY A 450 12.07 4.37 13.92
C GLY A 450 12.51 5.83 13.75
N PRO A 451 12.86 6.50 14.84
CA PRO A 451 13.14 7.93 14.85
C PRO A 451 14.46 8.35 14.15
N LYS A 452 15.33 7.39 13.87
CA LYS A 452 16.59 7.62 13.13
C LYS A 452 16.39 7.61 11.60
N TYR A 453 15.18 7.28 11.13
CA TYR A 453 14.84 7.28 9.72
C TYR A 453 14.31 8.67 9.37
N THR A 454 15.16 9.51 8.77
CA THR A 454 14.85 10.93 8.51
C THR A 454 13.84 11.10 7.38
N GLU A 455 13.16 12.24 7.32
CA GLU A 455 12.22 12.55 6.22
C GLU A 455 12.89 12.53 4.83
N GLU A 456 14.19 12.83 4.74
CA GLU A 456 14.96 12.73 3.50
C GLU A 456 15.08 11.27 3.04
N VAL A 457 15.43 10.36 3.95
CA VAL A 457 15.52 8.92 3.65
C VAL A 457 14.14 8.36 3.31
N TRP A 458 13.10 8.77 4.05
CA TRP A 458 11.72 8.45 3.71
C TRP A 458 11.36 8.92 2.31
N ASN A 459 11.72 10.15 1.94
CA ASN A 459 11.43 10.69 0.61
C ASN A 459 12.05 9.85 -0.50
N ASN A 460 13.29 9.35 -0.31
CA ASN A 460 13.94 8.46 -1.26
C ASN A 460 13.16 7.16 -1.42
N ASP A 461 12.79 6.50 -0.33
CA ASP A 461 12.04 5.24 -0.40
C ASP A 461 10.65 5.45 -1.03
N LEU A 462 9.91 6.48 -0.61
CA LEU A 462 8.59 6.77 -1.17
C LEU A 462 8.65 7.04 -2.68
N ASN A 463 9.71 7.70 -3.18
CA ASN A 463 9.93 7.88 -4.62
C ASN A 463 10.21 6.57 -5.34
N PHE A 464 10.92 5.62 -4.70
CA PHE A 464 11.07 4.29 -5.28
C PHE A 464 9.71 3.61 -5.52
N PHE A 465 8.80 3.64 -4.53
CA PHE A 465 7.45 3.06 -4.69
C PHE A 465 6.65 3.75 -5.80
N ILE A 466 6.74 5.07 -5.91
CA ILE A 466 6.11 5.84 -7.00
C ILE A 466 6.64 5.38 -8.36
N GLN A 467 7.95 5.23 -8.50
CA GLN A 467 8.60 4.80 -9.75
C GLN A 467 8.28 3.33 -10.08
N ALA A 468 8.21 2.46 -9.08
CA ALA A 468 7.77 1.07 -9.24
C ALA A 468 6.31 0.99 -9.74
N LEU A 469 5.43 1.84 -9.21
CA LEU A 469 4.05 1.96 -9.67
C LEU A 469 3.99 2.47 -11.12
N GLN A 470 4.78 3.47 -11.50
CA GLN A 470 4.87 3.95 -12.88
C GLN A 470 5.31 2.85 -13.85
N PHE A 471 6.31 2.07 -13.45
CA PHE A 471 6.78 0.93 -14.24
C PHE A 471 5.68 -0.13 -14.41
N TYR A 472 4.97 -0.48 -13.32
CA TYR A 472 3.84 -1.41 -13.40
C TYR A 472 2.75 -0.89 -14.35
N LEU A 473 2.34 0.38 -14.23
CA LEU A 473 1.31 0.97 -15.10
C LEU A 473 1.72 0.92 -16.57
N LYS A 474 3.01 1.11 -16.88
CA LYS A 474 3.55 0.96 -18.24
C LYS A 474 3.41 -0.49 -18.75
N MET A 475 3.73 -1.49 -17.92
CA MET A 475 3.62 -2.91 -18.28
C MET A 475 2.15 -3.35 -18.37
N SER A 476 1.31 -2.89 -17.44
CA SER A 476 -0.14 -3.15 -17.42
C SER A 476 -0.82 -2.68 -18.71
N ALA A 477 -0.48 -1.49 -19.19
CA ALA A 477 -1.00 -0.96 -20.47
C ALA A 477 -0.66 -1.86 -21.68
N MET A 478 0.45 -2.59 -21.62
CA MET A 478 0.87 -3.58 -22.62
C MET A 478 0.39 -5.00 -22.32
N ARG A 479 -0.31 -5.20 -21.19
CA ARG A 479 -0.75 -6.52 -20.67
C ARG A 479 0.40 -7.50 -20.46
N ILE A 480 1.57 -6.99 -20.07
CA ILE A 480 2.75 -7.78 -19.79
C ILE A 480 2.79 -8.15 -18.31
N LYS A 481 2.94 -9.45 -18.04
CA LYS A 481 3.21 -10.02 -16.72
C LYS A 481 4.69 -10.36 -16.62
N ILE A 482 5.39 -9.81 -15.66
CA ILE A 482 6.81 -10.10 -15.44
C ILE A 482 6.96 -11.20 -14.41
N GLN A 483 7.66 -12.28 -14.80
CA GLN A 483 8.03 -13.40 -13.94
C GLN A 483 9.56 -13.45 -13.78
N PRO A 484 10.07 -14.02 -12.68
CA PRO A 484 11.47 -14.35 -12.57
C PRO A 484 11.83 -15.48 -13.55
N PRO A 485 13.12 -15.80 -13.74
CA PRO A 485 13.53 -16.96 -14.54
C PRO A 485 12.88 -18.26 -14.03
N MET A 486 11.90 -18.80 -14.79
CA MET A 486 11.05 -19.92 -14.35
C MET A 486 11.80 -21.25 -14.29
N ASP A 487 12.85 -21.42 -15.11
CA ASP A 487 13.63 -22.67 -15.13
C ASP A 487 14.24 -22.99 -13.76
N ASN A 488 14.70 -21.96 -13.05
CA ASN A 488 15.24 -22.14 -11.70
C ASN A 488 14.16 -22.55 -10.69
N ILE A 489 12.95 -22.01 -10.84
CA ILE A 489 11.79 -22.38 -9.99
C ILE A 489 11.41 -23.83 -10.25
N MET A 490 11.38 -24.26 -11.52
CA MET A 490 11.04 -25.64 -11.89
C MET A 490 12.11 -26.65 -11.44
N LYS A 491 13.40 -26.32 -11.55
CA LYS A 491 14.49 -27.13 -10.99
C LYS A 491 14.36 -27.27 -9.48
N ARG A 492 14.04 -26.16 -8.81
CA ARG A 492 13.81 -26.15 -7.37
C ARG A 492 12.61 -27.00 -6.97
N LYS A 493 11.50 -26.94 -7.70
CA LYS A 493 10.35 -27.81 -7.48
C LYS A 493 10.71 -29.29 -7.61
N ALA A 494 11.45 -29.63 -8.65
CA ALA A 494 11.93 -31.00 -8.84
C ALA A 494 12.79 -31.48 -7.66
N LYS A 495 13.65 -30.63 -7.11
CA LYS A 495 14.46 -30.90 -5.92
C LYS A 495 13.60 -31.10 -4.66
N ASP A 496 12.63 -30.21 -4.43
CA ASP A 496 11.71 -30.31 -3.29
C ASP A 496 10.86 -31.60 -3.33
N ASP A 497 10.52 -32.07 -4.52
CA ASP A 497 9.71 -33.28 -4.70
C ASP A 497 10.55 -34.59 -4.62
N MET A 498 11.77 -34.54 -5.10
CA MET A 498 12.62 -35.75 -5.27
C MET A 498 13.74 -35.84 -4.23
N GLY A 499 13.94 -34.79 -3.43
CA GLY A 499 15.01 -34.73 -2.41
C GLY A 499 16.33 -34.20 -2.93
N ALA A 500 17.24 -33.82 -2.02
CA ALA A 500 18.52 -33.18 -2.32
C ALA A 500 19.44 -34.03 -3.23
N LEU A 501 19.37 -35.36 -3.13
CA LEU A 501 20.19 -36.30 -3.92
C LEU A 501 19.74 -36.41 -5.39
N PHE A 502 18.61 -35.80 -5.77
CA PHE A 502 18.10 -35.89 -7.15
C PHE A 502 19.04 -35.25 -8.18
N GLU A 503 19.64 -34.14 -7.85
CA GLU A 503 20.59 -33.46 -8.76
C GLU A 503 21.82 -34.31 -9.01
N ASP A 504 22.39 -34.88 -7.96
CA ASP A 504 23.57 -35.78 -8.05
C ASP A 504 23.21 -37.03 -8.84
N TRP A 505 22.03 -37.61 -8.57
CA TRP A 505 21.53 -38.77 -9.31
C TRP A 505 21.28 -38.43 -10.79
N ALA A 506 20.59 -37.32 -11.09
CA ALA A 506 20.29 -36.90 -12.45
C ALA A 506 21.58 -36.58 -13.21
N TYR A 507 22.55 -35.91 -12.57
CA TYR A 507 23.88 -35.67 -13.15
C TYR A 507 24.60 -36.99 -13.45
N MET A 508 24.57 -37.93 -12.52
CA MET A 508 25.26 -39.21 -12.69
C MET A 508 24.68 -40.05 -13.84
N TYR A 509 23.38 -39.96 -14.11
CA TYR A 509 22.70 -40.77 -15.13
C TYR A 509 22.51 -40.05 -16.48
N PHE A 510 22.35 -38.74 -16.51
CA PHE A 510 22.04 -37.99 -17.73
C PHE A 510 23.18 -37.13 -18.25
N SER A 511 24.23 -36.86 -17.46
CA SER A 511 25.42 -36.15 -17.94
C SER A 511 26.47 -37.06 -18.56
N LYS A 512 26.22 -38.37 -18.65
CA LYS A 512 27.08 -39.27 -19.43
C LYS A 512 26.83 -39.01 -20.91
N GLU A 513 27.73 -38.24 -21.43
CA GLU A 513 28.19 -38.05 -22.79
C GLU A 513 27.48 -38.82 -23.88
N SER A 514 26.98 -38.08 -24.84
CA SER A 514 26.98 -38.50 -26.24
C SER A 514 28.39 -38.39 -26.83
#